data_4c863eb5134a183bd0ad354d7051bed3
#
_entry.id   4c863eb5134a183bd0ad354d7051bed3
#
_cell.length_a   1.000
_cell.length_b   1.000
_cell.length_c   1.000
_cell.angle_alpha   90.00
_cell.angle_beta   90.00
_cell.angle_gamma   90.00
#
_symmetry.space_group_name_H-M   'P 1'
#
loop_
_entity.id
_entity.type
_entity.pdbx_description
1 polymer ?
#
loop_
_entity_poly.entity_id
_entity_poly.type
_entity_poly.pdbx_seq_one_letter_code
_entity_poly.pdbx_strand_id
1 'polypeptide(L)'
;MASIGSLYFVPWILVKAWILPLPDTVQEQVNEAIGHGFDGMIIYVDEAGKPPAFYAGGWNNRENKIPANPKSLFKIASISKLYVAVSVTKLVKEKRLSFDKTLADYFPELVGKIENAEEITLKMMVQHRSGIPNFTDNPAYWENEQENGKKPLEFVFNLPASFEPDKGYEYSNTNYYLLCEIIDEVLGYSHQQYIKERILVPLELNNTFFSINDINLDDVMSGYYVGIEKDFKANEYGMLATAEDVGIFLRALNDGSVFNEGEQEIYPYEYEHGGLVIGYQSLAEYHEDIDTVVVQFINTTDFNGYEWNLSEIVINRIVKIIRDNKST
;
A
#
# COMPACT_ATOMS: atom_id res chain seq x y z
N MET A 1 -20.17 13.55 -38.52
CA MET A 1 -20.64 14.16 -37.25
C MET A 1 -20.22 13.25 -36.10
N ALA A 2 -18.95 13.36 -35.65
CA ALA A 2 -18.51 12.76 -34.41
C ALA A 2 -19.16 13.60 -33.30
N SER A 3 -20.06 13.01 -32.63
CA SER A 3 -21.14 13.62 -31.91
C SER A 3 -20.68 14.25 -30.60
N ILE A 4 -21.21 15.44 -30.30
CA ILE A 4 -21.25 16.09 -28.98
C ILE A 4 -21.57 15.09 -27.84
N GLY A 5 -22.19 13.95 -28.11
CA GLY A 5 -22.44 12.87 -27.16
C GLY A 5 -21.20 12.17 -26.60
N SER A 6 -20.06 12.14 -27.30
CA SER A 6 -18.82 11.53 -26.80
C SER A 6 -18.15 12.37 -25.70
N LEU A 7 -18.37 13.69 -25.68
CA LEU A 7 -17.85 14.59 -24.66
C LEU A 7 -18.49 14.38 -23.28
N TYR A 8 -19.67 13.78 -23.22
CA TYR A 8 -20.35 13.47 -21.95
C TYR A 8 -19.66 12.35 -21.17
N PHE A 9 -18.96 11.45 -21.86
CA PHE A 9 -18.22 10.33 -21.24
C PHE A 9 -16.76 10.65 -20.92
N VAL A 10 -16.31 11.88 -21.20
CA VAL A 10 -14.95 12.30 -20.87
C VAL A 10 -14.88 12.56 -19.36
N PRO A 11 -13.91 11.96 -18.63
CA PRO A 11 -13.68 12.23 -17.21
C PRO A 11 -13.04 13.63 -17.05
N TRP A 12 -13.87 14.67 -17.18
CA TRP A 12 -13.40 16.06 -17.19
C TRP A 12 -12.57 16.45 -15.97
N ILE A 13 -12.79 15.80 -14.84
CA ILE A 13 -12.01 16.03 -13.63
C ILE A 13 -10.54 15.65 -13.84
N LEU A 14 -10.27 14.50 -14.48
CA LEU A 14 -8.91 14.05 -14.79
C LEU A 14 -8.26 14.95 -15.85
N VAL A 15 -9.03 15.27 -16.92
CA VAL A 15 -8.54 16.17 -17.95
C VAL A 15 -8.16 17.52 -17.35
N LYS A 16 -9.02 18.09 -16.50
CA LYS A 16 -8.75 19.36 -15.81
C LYS A 16 -7.51 19.26 -14.93
N ALA A 17 -7.42 18.24 -14.08
CA ALA A 17 -6.25 18.04 -13.21
C ALA A 17 -4.94 17.90 -14.00
N TRP A 18 -5.00 17.25 -15.17
CA TRP A 18 -3.82 17.01 -16.00
C TRP A 18 -3.37 18.24 -16.80
N ILE A 19 -4.32 19.09 -17.31
CA ILE A 19 -4.00 20.22 -18.19
C ILE A 19 -3.81 21.56 -17.47
N LEU A 20 -4.26 21.69 -16.21
CA LEU A 20 -4.08 22.92 -15.44
C LEU A 20 -2.59 23.29 -15.35
N PRO A 21 -2.23 24.57 -15.39
CA PRO A 21 -0.87 25.01 -15.11
C PRO A 21 -0.39 24.41 -13.79
N LEU A 22 0.91 24.09 -13.75
CA LEU A 22 1.50 23.61 -12.51
C LEU A 22 1.55 24.77 -11.51
N PRO A 23 1.09 24.60 -10.27
CA PRO A 23 1.29 25.64 -9.26
C PRO A 23 2.78 25.72 -8.84
N ASP A 24 3.14 26.82 -8.18
CA ASP A 24 4.54 27.09 -7.82
C ASP A 24 5.00 26.23 -6.63
N THR A 25 4.05 25.78 -5.77
CA THR A 25 4.37 25.07 -4.53
C THR A 25 3.57 23.78 -4.37
N VAL A 26 4.14 22.83 -3.61
CA VAL A 26 3.45 21.58 -3.22
C VAL A 26 2.17 21.86 -2.45
N GLN A 27 2.17 22.88 -1.55
CA GLN A 27 0.96 23.21 -0.79
C GLN A 27 -0.18 23.72 -1.68
N GLU A 28 0.13 24.48 -2.72
CA GLU A 28 -0.88 24.92 -3.69
C GLU A 28 -1.43 23.75 -4.49
N GLN A 29 -0.59 22.76 -4.86
CA GLN A 29 -1.04 21.53 -5.51
C GLN A 29 -1.95 20.70 -4.59
N VAL A 30 -1.64 20.61 -3.29
CA VAL A 30 -2.52 19.97 -2.29
C VAL A 30 -3.88 20.68 -2.24
N ASN A 31 -3.89 22.02 -2.17
CA ASN A 31 -5.12 22.80 -2.14
C ASN A 31 -5.94 22.63 -3.44
N GLU A 32 -5.28 22.55 -4.59
CA GLU A 32 -5.93 22.25 -5.88
C GLU A 32 -6.58 20.86 -5.86
N ALA A 33 -5.87 19.85 -5.32
CA ALA A 33 -6.38 18.48 -5.22
C ALA A 33 -7.64 18.40 -4.34
N ILE A 34 -7.67 19.11 -3.20
CA ILE A 34 -8.89 19.23 -2.37
C ILE A 34 -10.02 19.87 -3.18
N GLY A 35 -9.72 20.87 -4.00
CA GLY A 35 -10.70 21.50 -4.93
C GLY A 35 -11.25 20.55 -6.01
N HIS A 36 -10.61 19.42 -6.23
CA HIS A 36 -11.10 18.34 -7.11
C HIS A 36 -12.02 17.33 -6.41
N GLY A 37 -12.25 17.44 -5.10
CA GLY A 37 -13.24 16.64 -4.39
C GLY A 37 -12.69 15.67 -3.36
N PHE A 38 -11.39 15.63 -3.10
CA PHE A 38 -10.85 14.87 -1.98
C PHE A 38 -11.22 15.51 -0.64
N ASP A 39 -11.65 14.71 0.32
CA ASP A 39 -12.01 15.19 1.67
C ASP A 39 -10.77 15.69 2.43
N GLY A 40 -9.66 14.97 2.33
CA GLY A 40 -8.40 15.34 2.96
C GLY A 40 -7.20 14.64 2.34
N MET A 41 -6.04 15.28 2.49
CA MET A 41 -4.78 14.82 1.93
C MET A 41 -3.63 15.15 2.86
N ILE A 42 -2.64 14.25 2.92
CA ILE A 42 -1.35 14.41 3.59
C ILE A 42 -0.26 14.09 2.58
N ILE A 43 0.77 14.94 2.51
CA ILE A 43 1.98 14.73 1.72
C ILE A 43 3.19 14.84 2.64
N TYR A 44 4.07 13.85 2.55
CA TYR A 44 5.41 13.86 3.12
C TYR A 44 6.42 13.87 1.99
N VAL A 45 7.45 14.71 2.10
CA VAL A 45 8.54 14.82 1.13
C VAL A 45 9.86 14.76 1.89
N ASP A 46 10.70 13.80 1.53
CA ASP A 46 12.06 13.67 2.02
C ASP A 46 13.04 13.83 0.86
N GLU A 47 13.61 15.02 0.72
CA GLU A 47 14.65 15.34 -0.26
C GLU A 47 16.03 15.15 0.38
N ALA A 48 16.91 14.41 -0.28
CA ALA A 48 18.27 14.23 0.21
C ALA A 48 18.97 15.57 0.54
N GLY A 49 19.53 15.63 1.74
CA GLY A 49 20.25 16.82 2.22
C GLY A 49 19.37 17.97 2.72
N LYS A 50 18.04 17.81 2.75
CA LYS A 50 17.10 18.78 3.31
C LYS A 50 16.35 18.19 4.49
N PRO A 51 15.85 19.01 5.43
CA PRO A 51 14.86 18.55 6.39
C PRO A 51 13.59 18.08 5.68
N PRO A 52 12.92 17.03 6.17
CA PRO A 52 11.66 16.57 5.59
C PRO A 52 10.58 17.65 5.66
N ALA A 53 9.75 17.70 4.63
CA ALA A 53 8.65 18.65 4.49
C ALA A 53 7.28 17.93 4.60
N PHE A 54 6.33 18.62 5.20
CA PHE A 54 4.98 18.11 5.45
C PHE A 54 3.96 19.08 4.90
N TYR A 55 2.98 18.55 4.16
CA TYR A 55 1.87 19.34 3.64
C TYR A 55 0.57 18.62 3.93
N ALA A 56 -0.49 19.37 4.18
CA ALA A 56 -1.82 18.81 4.38
C ALA A 56 -2.89 19.77 3.86
N GLY A 57 -4.01 19.22 3.45
CA GLY A 57 -5.18 20.00 3.03
C GLY A 57 -6.48 19.25 3.32
N GLY A 58 -7.59 19.98 3.36
CA GLY A 58 -8.90 19.40 3.65
C GLY A 58 -9.04 18.96 5.12
N TRP A 59 -9.71 17.83 5.33
CA TRP A 59 -10.19 17.39 6.63
C TRP A 59 -9.55 16.10 7.12
N ASN A 60 -9.11 16.09 8.37
CA ASN A 60 -8.85 14.86 9.12
C ASN A 60 -10.18 14.17 9.49
N ASN A 61 -11.20 14.98 9.82
CA ASN A 61 -12.58 14.54 10.01
C ASN A 61 -13.52 15.62 9.48
N ARG A 62 -14.26 15.33 8.41
CA ARG A 62 -15.11 16.30 7.71
C ARG A 62 -16.36 16.65 8.49
N GLU A 63 -16.94 15.69 9.23
CA GLU A 63 -18.16 15.89 10.04
C GLU A 63 -17.91 16.92 11.15
N ASN A 64 -16.78 16.80 11.83
CA ASN A 64 -16.38 17.67 12.92
C ASN A 64 -15.54 18.88 12.45
N LYS A 65 -15.28 18.99 11.15
CA LYS A 65 -14.44 20.01 10.52
C LYS A 65 -13.05 20.13 11.17
N ILE A 66 -12.47 18.97 11.52
CA ILE A 66 -11.10 18.88 12.04
C ILE A 66 -10.16 18.92 10.83
N PRO A 67 -9.26 19.92 10.70
CA PRO A 67 -8.33 20.01 9.59
C PRO A 67 -7.40 18.81 9.49
N ALA A 68 -6.98 18.46 8.28
CA ALA A 68 -5.97 17.43 8.05
C ALA A 68 -4.67 17.74 8.80
N ASN A 69 -4.16 16.73 9.50
CA ASN A 69 -2.92 16.82 10.28
C ASN A 69 -1.87 15.89 9.65
N PRO A 70 -0.71 16.42 9.20
CA PRO A 70 0.30 15.62 8.55
C PRO A 70 0.91 14.51 9.42
N LYS A 71 0.65 14.54 10.73
CA LYS A 71 1.10 13.50 11.69
C LYS A 71 0.01 12.50 12.05
N SER A 72 -1.16 12.56 11.42
CA SER A 72 -2.22 11.57 11.65
C SER A 72 -1.79 10.18 11.19
N LEU A 73 -2.25 9.17 11.92
CA LEU A 73 -2.17 7.78 11.49
C LEU A 73 -3.10 7.56 10.30
N PHE A 74 -2.66 6.73 9.38
CA PHE A 74 -3.37 6.40 8.16
C PHE A 74 -3.28 4.90 7.88
N LYS A 75 -4.32 4.31 7.32
CA LYS A 75 -4.31 2.89 6.92
C LYS A 75 -3.54 2.74 5.63
N ILE A 76 -2.33 2.19 5.71
CA ILE A 76 -1.39 2.15 4.59
C ILE A 76 -1.67 1.02 3.59
N ALA A 77 -2.62 0.13 3.92
CA ALA A 77 -3.07 -0.95 3.05
C ALA A 77 -1.90 -1.74 2.45
N SER A 78 -1.84 -1.87 1.14
CA SER A 78 -0.86 -2.71 0.44
C SER A 78 0.59 -2.23 0.52
N ILE A 79 0.87 -1.02 0.98
CA ILE A 79 2.25 -0.61 1.30
C ILE A 79 2.87 -1.58 2.35
N SER A 80 2.04 -2.20 3.20
CA SER A 80 2.47 -3.23 4.16
C SER A 80 3.21 -4.40 3.51
N LYS A 81 2.97 -4.69 2.23
CA LYS A 81 3.64 -5.78 1.52
C LYS A 81 5.15 -5.58 1.38
N LEU A 82 5.61 -4.34 1.33
CA LEU A 82 7.04 -4.03 1.32
C LEU A 82 7.73 -4.53 2.61
N TYR A 83 7.10 -4.34 3.77
CA TYR A 83 7.62 -4.82 5.05
C TYR A 83 7.67 -6.36 5.12
N VAL A 84 6.65 -7.02 4.55
CA VAL A 84 6.62 -8.49 4.46
C VAL A 84 7.72 -8.99 3.53
N ALA A 85 7.90 -8.39 2.36
CA ALA A 85 8.94 -8.78 1.40
C ALA A 85 10.35 -8.60 1.96
N VAL A 86 10.62 -7.51 2.68
CA VAL A 86 11.89 -7.31 3.42
C VAL A 86 12.07 -8.41 4.47
N SER A 87 11.02 -8.77 5.22
CA SER A 87 11.07 -9.82 6.24
C SER A 87 11.38 -11.19 5.64
N VAL A 88 10.72 -11.55 4.52
CA VAL A 88 11.02 -12.78 3.77
C VAL A 88 12.49 -12.80 3.34
N THR A 89 12.99 -11.69 2.80
CA THR A 89 14.39 -11.56 2.34
C THR A 89 15.39 -11.80 3.47
N LYS A 90 15.15 -11.16 4.64
CA LYS A 90 15.97 -11.36 5.84
C LYS A 90 15.99 -12.82 6.30
N LEU A 91 14.81 -13.45 6.36
CA LEU A 91 14.66 -14.86 6.75
C LEU A 91 15.30 -15.84 5.75
N VAL A 92 15.29 -15.53 4.46
CA VAL A 92 16.01 -16.30 3.43
C VAL A 92 17.52 -16.18 3.65
N LYS A 93 18.02 -14.98 3.90
CA LYS A 93 19.45 -14.77 4.22
C LYS A 93 19.87 -15.47 5.51
N GLU A 94 19.02 -15.50 6.51
CA GLU A 94 19.20 -16.25 7.76
C GLU A 94 19.05 -17.78 7.58
N LYS A 95 18.72 -18.27 6.36
CA LYS A 95 18.49 -19.68 6.03
C LYS A 95 17.31 -20.31 6.78
N ARG A 96 16.39 -19.51 7.26
CA ARG A 96 15.14 -19.96 7.88
C ARG A 96 14.05 -20.17 6.84
N LEU A 97 14.05 -19.40 5.76
CA LEU A 97 13.23 -19.57 4.56
C LEU A 97 14.12 -19.87 3.34
N SER A 98 13.51 -20.33 2.25
CA SER A 98 14.16 -20.49 0.94
C SER A 98 13.22 -20.04 -0.16
N PHE A 99 13.73 -19.24 -1.08
CA PHE A 99 12.97 -18.81 -2.26
C PHE A 99 12.53 -19.95 -3.18
N ASP A 100 13.26 -21.07 -3.16
CA ASP A 100 13.00 -22.21 -4.03
C ASP A 100 12.06 -23.27 -3.40
N LYS A 101 11.78 -23.16 -2.09
CA LYS A 101 10.80 -24.02 -1.44
C LYS A 101 9.39 -23.69 -1.92
N THR A 102 8.58 -24.73 -2.07
CA THR A 102 7.22 -24.62 -2.57
C THR A 102 6.21 -24.35 -1.45
N LEU A 103 5.01 -23.94 -1.82
CA LEU A 103 3.89 -23.82 -0.89
C LEU A 103 3.62 -25.13 -0.18
N ALA A 104 3.70 -26.28 -0.90
CA ALA A 104 3.53 -27.61 -0.34
C ALA A 104 4.65 -28.00 0.64
N ASP A 105 5.87 -27.47 0.50
CA ASP A 105 6.95 -27.67 1.47
C ASP A 105 6.69 -27.00 2.83
N TYR A 106 5.93 -25.91 2.85
CA TYR A 106 5.55 -25.20 4.08
C TYR A 106 4.18 -25.69 4.61
N PHE A 107 3.21 -25.89 3.73
CA PHE A 107 1.85 -26.27 4.04
C PHE A 107 1.39 -27.45 3.18
N PRO A 108 1.81 -28.70 3.49
CA PRO A 108 1.44 -29.89 2.72
C PRO A 108 -0.08 -30.14 2.69
N GLU A 109 -0.83 -29.65 3.68
CA GLU A 109 -2.29 -29.73 3.72
C GLU A 109 -3.03 -28.85 2.70
N LEU A 110 -2.30 -27.96 1.99
CA LEU A 110 -2.84 -27.15 0.90
C LEU A 110 -2.77 -27.87 -0.47
N VAL A 111 -2.03 -28.96 -0.56
CA VAL A 111 -2.03 -29.84 -1.76
C VAL A 111 -3.46 -30.33 -2.03
N GLY A 112 -3.91 -30.14 -3.27
CA GLY A 112 -5.27 -30.47 -3.70
C GLY A 112 -6.34 -29.43 -3.29
N LYS A 113 -5.99 -28.41 -2.50
CA LYS A 113 -6.89 -27.27 -2.20
C LYS A 113 -6.48 -26.02 -2.98
N ILE A 114 -5.18 -25.80 -3.16
CA ILE A 114 -4.59 -24.76 -4.00
C ILE A 114 -3.95 -25.48 -5.19
N GLU A 115 -4.40 -25.14 -6.40
CA GLU A 115 -3.83 -25.70 -7.62
C GLU A 115 -2.36 -25.34 -7.75
N ASN A 116 -1.53 -26.28 -8.18
CA ASN A 116 -0.08 -26.15 -8.34
C ASN A 116 0.70 -25.84 -7.04
N ALA A 117 0.17 -26.14 -5.85
CA ALA A 117 0.84 -25.87 -4.56
C ALA A 117 2.25 -26.50 -4.48
N GLU A 118 2.49 -27.62 -5.18
CA GLU A 118 3.77 -28.33 -5.25
C GLU A 118 4.80 -27.67 -6.19
N GLU A 119 4.38 -26.70 -7.01
CA GLU A 119 5.23 -25.99 -7.98
C GLU A 119 5.39 -24.49 -7.62
N ILE A 120 4.44 -23.93 -6.90
CA ILE A 120 4.44 -22.53 -6.49
C ILE A 120 5.51 -22.28 -5.43
N THR A 121 6.58 -21.58 -5.79
CA THR A 121 7.68 -21.28 -4.88
C THR A 121 7.41 -20.01 -4.03
N LEU A 122 8.13 -19.89 -2.92
CA LEU A 122 8.11 -18.69 -2.06
C LEU A 122 8.40 -17.42 -2.90
N LYS A 123 9.38 -17.48 -3.81
CA LYS A 123 9.71 -16.37 -4.70
C LYS A 123 8.56 -15.95 -5.59
N MET A 124 7.87 -16.93 -6.19
CA MET A 124 6.71 -16.65 -7.05
C MET A 124 5.57 -15.97 -6.29
N MET A 125 5.35 -16.33 -5.02
CA MET A 125 4.35 -15.66 -4.18
C MET A 125 4.76 -14.21 -3.90
N VAL A 126 6.01 -13.93 -3.51
CA VAL A 126 6.49 -12.56 -3.31
C VAL A 126 6.31 -11.71 -4.56
N GLN A 127 6.55 -12.26 -5.73
CA GLN A 127 6.51 -11.57 -7.02
C GLN A 127 5.14 -11.55 -7.70
N HIS A 128 4.07 -12.06 -7.06
CA HIS A 128 2.75 -12.22 -7.68
C HIS A 128 2.75 -13.04 -8.99
N ARG A 129 3.62 -14.05 -9.07
CA ARG A 129 3.79 -14.97 -10.21
C ARG A 129 3.31 -16.38 -9.90
N SER A 130 2.57 -16.57 -8.82
CA SER A 130 2.09 -17.88 -8.37
C SER A 130 0.93 -18.44 -9.18
N GLY A 131 0.08 -17.57 -9.75
CA GLY A 131 -1.21 -17.93 -10.33
C GLY A 131 -2.31 -18.21 -9.31
N ILE A 132 -2.06 -18.04 -7.99
CA ILE A 132 -3.09 -18.22 -6.96
C ILE A 132 -4.13 -17.11 -7.07
N PRO A 133 -5.45 -17.42 -7.21
CA PRO A 133 -6.51 -16.43 -7.27
C PRO A 133 -6.51 -15.49 -6.06
N ASN A 134 -6.94 -14.26 -6.28
CA ASN A 134 -7.02 -13.26 -5.23
C ASN A 134 -8.33 -13.40 -4.44
N PHE A 135 -8.27 -13.67 -3.13
CA PHE A 135 -9.46 -13.82 -2.30
C PHE A 135 -10.32 -12.55 -2.22
N THR A 136 -9.72 -11.36 -2.40
CA THR A 136 -10.45 -10.09 -2.39
C THR A 136 -11.29 -9.87 -3.64
N ASP A 137 -11.10 -10.67 -4.71
CA ASP A 137 -11.94 -10.61 -5.90
C ASP A 137 -13.21 -11.45 -5.77
N ASN A 138 -13.30 -12.24 -4.71
CA ASN A 138 -14.50 -13.00 -4.39
C ASN A 138 -15.52 -12.10 -3.67
N PRO A 139 -16.71 -11.82 -4.25
CA PRO A 139 -17.70 -10.95 -3.61
C PRO A 139 -18.11 -11.42 -2.20
N ALA A 140 -18.14 -12.74 -1.97
CA ALA A 140 -18.50 -13.30 -0.68
C ALA A 140 -17.49 -12.99 0.44
N TYR A 141 -16.26 -12.62 0.11
CA TYR A 141 -15.29 -12.14 1.09
C TYR A 141 -15.79 -10.85 1.77
N TRP A 142 -16.26 -9.89 0.97
CA TRP A 142 -16.72 -8.60 1.45
C TRP A 142 -18.10 -8.63 2.12
N GLU A 143 -18.96 -9.56 1.71
CA GLU A 143 -20.31 -9.71 2.25
C GLU A 143 -20.32 -10.35 3.66
N ASN A 144 -19.27 -11.10 4.01
CA ASN A 144 -19.28 -12.01 5.15
C ASN A 144 -18.13 -11.78 6.15
N GLU A 145 -17.44 -10.67 6.07
CA GLU A 145 -16.22 -10.38 6.87
C GLU A 145 -16.42 -10.53 8.41
N GLN A 146 -17.65 -10.49 8.90
CA GLN A 146 -17.96 -10.60 10.35
C GLN A 146 -18.88 -11.77 10.73
N GLU A 147 -19.56 -12.41 9.79
CA GLU A 147 -20.62 -13.40 10.16
C GLU A 147 -20.24 -14.86 9.94
N ASN A 148 -19.32 -15.21 9.04
CA ASN A 148 -19.12 -16.60 8.62
C ASN A 148 -17.89 -17.31 9.21
N GLY A 149 -17.01 -16.62 9.94
CA GLY A 149 -15.83 -17.25 10.55
C GLY A 149 -14.87 -17.93 9.56
N LYS A 150 -15.04 -17.70 8.24
CA LYS A 150 -14.15 -18.23 7.21
C LYS A 150 -12.85 -17.45 7.18
N LYS A 151 -11.74 -18.19 7.09
CA LYS A 151 -10.43 -17.58 6.84
C LYS A 151 -10.33 -17.10 5.39
N PRO A 152 -9.57 -16.02 5.11
CA PRO A 152 -9.40 -15.50 3.76
C PRO A 152 -9.05 -16.57 2.72
N LEU A 153 -8.20 -17.52 3.08
CA LEU A 153 -7.75 -18.60 2.21
C LEU A 153 -8.88 -19.53 1.73
N GLU A 154 -9.94 -19.70 2.52
CA GLU A 154 -11.07 -20.56 2.17
C GLU A 154 -11.87 -20.04 0.97
N PHE A 155 -11.74 -18.76 0.62
CA PHE A 155 -12.40 -18.15 -0.53
C PHE A 155 -11.73 -18.51 -1.87
N VAL A 156 -10.54 -19.09 -1.82
CA VAL A 156 -9.78 -19.50 -3.03
C VAL A 156 -9.57 -21.01 -3.13
N PHE A 157 -10.00 -21.80 -2.14
CA PHE A 157 -9.88 -23.25 -2.21
C PHE A 157 -10.65 -23.83 -3.40
N ASN A 158 -10.01 -24.75 -4.10
CA ASN A 158 -10.52 -25.44 -5.28
C ASN A 158 -10.90 -24.51 -6.47
N LEU A 159 -10.45 -23.26 -6.46
CA LEU A 159 -10.53 -22.42 -7.64
C LEU A 159 -9.39 -22.79 -8.61
N PRO A 160 -9.62 -22.69 -9.94
CA PRO A 160 -8.56 -22.88 -10.91
C PRO A 160 -7.51 -21.77 -10.77
N ALA A 161 -6.25 -22.11 -11.00
CA ALA A 161 -5.18 -21.12 -11.08
C ALA A 161 -5.44 -20.14 -12.23
N SER A 162 -5.11 -18.85 -12.04
CA SER A 162 -5.24 -17.84 -13.08
C SER A 162 -4.28 -18.11 -14.25
N PHE A 163 -3.13 -18.74 -13.97
CA PHE A 163 -2.11 -19.19 -14.93
C PHE A 163 -1.15 -20.18 -14.23
N GLU A 164 -0.42 -20.92 -15.02
CA GLU A 164 0.64 -21.83 -14.55
C GLU A 164 1.74 -21.05 -13.79
N PRO A 165 2.32 -21.62 -12.72
CA PRO A 165 3.37 -20.99 -11.93
C PRO A 165 4.49 -20.39 -12.80
N ASP A 166 4.87 -19.15 -12.52
CA ASP A 166 5.87 -18.36 -13.25
C ASP A 166 5.56 -18.05 -14.73
N LYS A 167 4.34 -18.32 -15.22
CA LYS A 167 3.93 -18.03 -16.61
C LYS A 167 3.17 -16.72 -16.78
N GLY A 168 2.84 -16.03 -15.69
CA GLY A 168 2.13 -14.75 -15.72
C GLY A 168 2.44 -13.89 -14.52
N TYR A 169 1.76 -12.77 -14.45
CA TYR A 169 1.71 -11.87 -13.30
C TYR A 169 0.25 -11.53 -13.02
N GLU A 170 -0.17 -11.68 -11.78
CA GLU A 170 -1.47 -11.22 -11.29
C GLU A 170 -1.36 -10.89 -9.82
N TYR A 171 -1.62 -9.63 -9.50
CA TYR A 171 -1.62 -9.17 -8.12
C TYR A 171 -2.63 -9.95 -7.29
N SER A 172 -2.18 -10.60 -6.22
CA SER A 172 -3.04 -11.40 -5.36
C SER A 172 -2.69 -11.21 -3.89
N ASN A 173 -3.66 -10.74 -3.10
CA ASN A 173 -3.54 -10.62 -1.65
C ASN A 173 -3.37 -12.00 -0.99
N THR A 174 -3.84 -13.07 -1.63
CA THR A 174 -3.66 -14.45 -1.16
C THR A 174 -2.19 -14.81 -1.00
N ASN A 175 -1.32 -14.35 -1.92
CA ASN A 175 0.11 -14.58 -1.80
C ASN A 175 0.67 -14.02 -0.48
N TYR A 176 0.36 -12.77 -0.17
CA TYR A 176 0.90 -12.10 1.02
C TYR A 176 0.25 -12.58 2.32
N TYR A 177 -1.00 -13.03 2.28
CA TYR A 177 -1.60 -13.76 3.38
C TYR A 177 -0.81 -15.04 3.68
N LEU A 178 -0.53 -15.86 2.65
CA LEU A 178 0.27 -17.08 2.79
C LEU A 178 1.71 -16.79 3.25
N LEU A 179 2.35 -15.75 2.75
CA LEU A 179 3.68 -15.34 3.20
C LEU A 179 3.71 -15.01 4.70
N CYS A 180 2.70 -14.30 5.21
CA CYS A 180 2.57 -14.03 6.64
C CYS A 180 2.40 -15.32 7.44
N GLU A 181 1.52 -16.23 7.02
CA GLU A 181 1.32 -17.52 7.67
C GLU A 181 2.60 -18.40 7.65
N ILE A 182 3.36 -18.39 6.54
CA ILE A 182 4.65 -19.10 6.43
C ILE A 182 5.67 -18.50 7.41
N ILE A 183 5.75 -17.18 7.52
CA ILE A 183 6.65 -16.52 8.49
C ILE A 183 6.26 -16.93 9.90
N ASP A 184 4.99 -16.89 10.26
CA ASP A 184 4.49 -17.24 11.59
C ASP A 184 4.81 -18.70 11.94
N GLU A 185 4.59 -19.63 11.01
CA GLU A 185 4.88 -21.06 11.18
C GLU A 185 6.37 -21.31 11.40
N VAL A 186 7.23 -20.71 10.57
CA VAL A 186 8.69 -20.93 10.64
C VAL A 186 9.32 -20.27 11.87
N LEU A 187 8.75 -19.15 12.32
CA LEU A 187 9.24 -18.44 13.50
C LEU A 187 8.71 -19.03 14.81
N GLY A 188 7.48 -19.56 14.82
CA GLY A 188 6.74 -19.93 16.03
C GLY A 188 6.19 -18.71 16.80
N TYR A 189 6.22 -17.52 16.18
CA TYR A 189 5.62 -16.28 16.67
C TYR A 189 5.23 -15.38 15.47
N SER A 190 4.45 -14.30 15.69
CA SER A 190 3.85 -13.54 14.61
C SER A 190 4.86 -12.78 13.74
N HIS A 191 4.61 -12.74 12.41
CA HIS A 191 5.33 -11.88 11.47
C HIS A 191 5.32 -10.41 11.91
N GLN A 192 4.26 -9.96 12.57
CA GLN A 192 4.14 -8.61 13.11
C GLN A 192 5.24 -8.31 14.15
N GLN A 193 5.49 -9.25 15.06
CA GLN A 193 6.58 -9.13 16.03
C GLN A 193 7.93 -9.11 15.32
N TYR A 194 8.15 -9.97 14.32
CA TYR A 194 9.39 -9.98 13.53
C TYR A 194 9.60 -8.65 12.80
N ILE A 195 8.59 -8.13 12.10
CA ILE A 195 8.65 -6.82 11.44
C ILE A 195 9.00 -5.73 12.46
N LYS A 196 8.33 -5.73 13.61
CA LYS A 196 8.61 -4.75 14.68
C LYS A 196 10.07 -4.79 15.13
N GLU A 197 10.60 -5.98 15.44
CA GLU A 197 11.95 -6.14 15.96
C GLU A 197 13.04 -5.90 14.91
N ARG A 198 12.79 -6.27 13.64
CA ARG A 198 13.81 -6.30 12.59
C ARG A 198 13.74 -5.12 11.63
N ILE A 199 12.63 -4.37 11.62
CA ILE A 199 12.42 -3.23 10.73
C ILE A 199 12.02 -1.99 11.51
N LEU A 200 10.89 -2.03 12.28
CA LEU A 200 10.37 -0.81 12.89
C LEU A 200 11.31 -0.26 13.96
N VAL A 201 11.80 -1.09 14.88
CA VAL A 201 12.69 -0.65 15.97
C VAL A 201 14.04 -0.15 15.44
N PRO A 202 14.75 -0.86 14.53
CA PRO A 202 16.02 -0.37 13.98
C PRO A 202 15.91 0.94 13.22
N LEU A 203 14.78 1.21 12.55
CA LEU A 203 14.51 2.44 11.81
C LEU A 203 13.79 3.50 12.64
N GLU A 204 13.56 3.25 13.93
CA GLU A 204 12.84 4.16 14.85
C GLU A 204 11.42 4.54 14.37
N LEU A 205 10.71 3.63 13.69
CA LEU A 205 9.36 3.83 13.18
C LEU A 205 8.35 3.66 14.32
N ASN A 206 8.22 4.67 15.16
CA ASN A 206 7.44 4.62 16.39
C ASN A 206 5.94 4.86 16.18
N ASN A 207 5.52 5.27 14.99
CA ASN A 207 4.14 5.56 14.63
C ASN A 207 3.64 4.59 13.55
N THR A 208 4.10 3.34 13.60
CA THR A 208 3.67 2.24 12.72
C THR A 208 3.10 1.10 13.57
N PHE A 209 1.86 0.71 13.30
CA PHE A 209 1.06 -0.23 14.10
C PHE A 209 0.41 -1.28 13.21
N PHE A 210 0.07 -2.44 13.79
CA PHE A 210 -0.52 -3.56 13.04
C PHE A 210 -2.03 -3.67 13.17
N SER A 211 -2.62 -3.03 14.16
CA SER A 211 -4.06 -3.06 14.44
C SER A 211 -4.56 -1.73 14.99
N ILE A 212 -5.82 -1.40 14.69
CA ILE A 212 -6.52 -0.26 15.32
C ILE A 212 -6.68 -0.44 16.84
N ASN A 213 -6.53 -1.67 17.36
CA ASN A 213 -6.60 -1.95 18.78
C ASN A 213 -5.34 -1.52 19.55
N ASP A 214 -4.25 -1.20 18.84
CA ASP A 214 -2.97 -0.80 19.43
C ASP A 214 -2.85 0.71 19.59
N ILE A 215 -3.87 1.48 19.14
CA ILE A 215 -3.79 2.95 19.03
C ILE A 215 -5.06 3.63 19.58
N ASN A 216 -4.98 4.97 19.74
CA ASN A 216 -6.17 5.78 19.93
C ASN A 216 -6.78 6.13 18.58
N LEU A 217 -8.05 5.79 18.36
CA LEU A 217 -8.76 6.08 17.11
C LEU A 217 -8.84 7.60 16.79
N ASP A 218 -8.70 8.46 17.77
CA ASP A 218 -8.69 9.90 17.54
C ASP A 218 -7.42 10.37 16.79
N ASP A 219 -6.34 9.58 16.83
CA ASP A 219 -5.11 9.85 16.10
C ASP A 219 -5.19 9.39 14.63
N VAL A 220 -6.24 8.62 14.26
CA VAL A 220 -6.44 8.13 12.91
C VAL A 220 -7.23 9.14 12.08
N MET A 221 -6.74 9.46 10.89
CA MET A 221 -7.49 10.21 9.89
C MET A 221 -8.75 9.45 9.50
N SER A 222 -9.91 10.11 9.50
CA SER A 222 -11.19 9.53 9.04
C SER A 222 -11.12 9.15 7.58
N GLY A 223 -11.77 8.06 7.19
CA GLY A 223 -11.79 7.56 5.82
C GLY A 223 -13.20 7.56 5.22
N TYR A 224 -13.32 7.98 3.96
CA TYR A 224 -14.60 8.19 3.29
C TYR A 224 -14.68 7.47 1.96
N TYR A 225 -15.87 6.95 1.66
CA TYR A 225 -16.18 6.39 0.35
C TYR A 225 -17.26 7.24 -0.34
N VAL A 226 -17.05 7.61 -1.58
CA VAL A 226 -17.98 8.46 -2.34
C VAL A 226 -19.37 7.83 -2.36
N GLY A 227 -20.38 8.62 -1.99
CA GLY A 227 -21.78 8.17 -1.94
C GLY A 227 -22.16 7.36 -0.70
N ILE A 228 -21.25 7.16 0.26
CA ILE A 228 -21.55 6.49 1.54
C ILE A 228 -21.32 7.46 2.70
N GLU A 229 -22.38 7.71 3.47
CA GLU A 229 -22.36 8.56 4.68
C GLU A 229 -21.86 7.74 5.90
N LYS A 230 -20.57 7.37 5.87
CA LYS A 230 -19.93 6.59 6.95
C LYS A 230 -18.44 6.94 7.04
N ASP A 231 -17.93 7.05 8.27
CA ASP A 231 -16.50 7.07 8.56
C ASP A 231 -15.98 5.63 8.72
N PHE A 232 -14.98 5.26 7.94
CA PHE A 232 -14.39 3.92 7.92
C PHE A 232 -13.16 3.79 8.84
N LYS A 233 -12.85 4.78 9.68
CA LYS A 233 -11.64 4.73 10.53
C LYS A 233 -11.63 3.59 11.53
N ALA A 234 -12.81 3.15 12.02
CA ALA A 234 -12.92 2.05 12.97
C ALA A 234 -12.84 0.65 12.35
N ASN A 235 -12.80 0.53 11.02
CA ASN A 235 -12.67 -0.77 10.36
C ASN A 235 -11.22 -1.28 10.49
N GLU A 236 -11.05 -2.59 10.70
CA GLU A 236 -9.72 -3.24 10.71
C GLU A 236 -9.23 -3.50 9.28
N TYR A 237 -8.24 -2.76 8.81
CA TYR A 237 -7.66 -2.89 7.48
C TYR A 237 -6.14 -3.10 7.51
N GLY A 238 -5.63 -3.71 8.58
CA GLY A 238 -4.22 -4.02 8.75
C GLY A 238 -3.39 -2.82 9.21
N MET A 239 -2.19 -2.69 8.70
CA MET A 239 -1.20 -1.73 9.20
C MET A 239 -1.65 -0.26 9.09
N LEU A 240 -1.32 0.49 10.14
CA LEU A 240 -1.44 1.95 10.18
C LEU A 240 -0.05 2.56 10.37
N ALA A 241 0.20 3.69 9.72
CA ALA A 241 1.43 4.46 9.90
C ALA A 241 1.20 5.94 9.65
N THR A 242 2.14 6.79 10.11
CA THR A 242 2.25 8.16 9.63
C THR A 242 2.92 8.19 8.25
N ALA A 243 2.72 9.26 7.50
CA ALA A 243 3.42 9.45 6.22
C ALA A 243 4.94 9.57 6.41
N GLU A 244 5.39 10.08 7.55
CA GLU A 244 6.80 10.16 7.94
C GLU A 244 7.41 8.76 8.11
N ASP A 245 6.78 7.87 8.90
CA ASP A 245 7.29 6.51 9.12
C ASP A 245 7.36 5.72 7.79
N VAL A 246 6.33 5.86 6.94
CA VAL A 246 6.35 5.24 5.60
C VAL A 246 7.50 5.80 4.76
N GLY A 247 7.72 7.13 4.81
CA GLY A 247 8.79 7.78 4.06
C GLY A 247 10.19 7.37 4.53
N ILE A 248 10.42 7.27 5.84
CA ILE A 248 11.69 6.78 6.41
C ILE A 248 11.92 5.33 5.99
N PHE A 249 10.91 4.47 6.08
CA PHE A 249 11.01 3.08 5.62
C PHE A 249 11.32 2.99 4.13
N LEU A 250 10.63 3.78 3.30
CA LEU A 250 10.83 3.77 1.85
C LEU A 250 12.23 4.28 1.46
N ARG A 251 12.75 5.30 2.18
CA ARG A 251 14.13 5.74 2.04
C ARG A 251 15.10 4.61 2.34
N ALA A 252 14.92 3.95 3.48
CA ALA A 252 15.77 2.86 3.92
C ALA A 252 15.70 1.63 2.99
N LEU A 253 14.56 1.39 2.35
CA LEU A 253 14.39 0.34 1.35
C LEU A 253 15.21 0.64 0.08
N ASN A 254 15.17 1.89 -0.39
CA ASN A 254 15.79 2.32 -1.64
C ASN A 254 17.31 2.56 -1.52
N ASP A 255 17.78 3.13 -0.41
CA ASP A 255 19.22 3.30 -0.15
C ASP A 255 19.90 2.05 0.40
N GLY A 256 19.11 1.01 0.71
CA GLY A 256 19.59 -0.29 1.18
C GLY A 256 19.82 -0.37 2.69
N SER A 257 19.61 0.71 3.44
CA SER A 257 19.92 0.74 4.90
C SER A 257 18.98 -0.14 5.75
N VAL A 258 17.81 -0.54 5.22
CA VAL A 258 16.95 -1.55 5.86
C VAL A 258 17.54 -2.95 5.80
N PHE A 259 18.48 -3.21 4.90
CA PHE A 259 19.08 -4.51 4.65
C PHE A 259 20.42 -4.67 5.38
N ASN A 260 20.71 -5.90 5.80
CA ASN A 260 22.06 -6.30 6.19
C ASN A 260 22.85 -6.69 4.93
N GLU A 261 24.16 -6.99 5.12
CA GLU A 261 25.06 -7.38 4.02
C GLU A 261 24.50 -8.55 3.20
N GLY A 262 24.36 -8.30 1.89
CA GLY A 262 23.89 -9.26 0.90
C GLY A 262 22.41 -9.57 0.94
N GLU A 263 21.60 -8.84 1.70
CA GLU A 263 20.13 -8.99 1.66
C GLU A 263 19.51 -8.24 0.46
N GLN A 264 20.00 -7.05 0.15
CA GLN A 264 19.49 -6.24 -0.94
C GLN A 264 19.65 -6.93 -2.31
N GLU A 265 20.77 -7.63 -2.53
CA GLU A 265 21.06 -8.34 -3.78
C GLU A 265 20.07 -9.48 -4.07
N ILE A 266 19.40 -9.98 -3.04
CA ILE A 266 18.41 -11.07 -3.20
C ILE A 266 16.98 -10.60 -3.02
N TYR A 267 16.74 -9.30 -2.73
CA TYR A 267 15.40 -8.75 -2.56
C TYR A 267 14.59 -8.86 -3.87
N PRO A 268 13.44 -9.58 -3.89
CA PRO A 268 12.80 -9.95 -5.13
C PRO A 268 11.55 -9.11 -5.46
N TYR A 269 11.28 -8.03 -4.73
CA TYR A 269 10.02 -7.30 -4.84
C TYR A 269 10.22 -5.84 -5.25
N GLU A 270 9.13 -5.07 -5.25
CA GLU A 270 9.08 -3.65 -5.61
C GLU A 270 9.77 -2.76 -4.57
N TYR A 271 10.26 -1.60 -4.99
CA TYR A 271 10.88 -0.58 -4.15
C TYR A 271 9.96 0.60 -3.85
N GLU A 272 8.73 0.56 -4.36
CA GLU A 272 7.65 1.51 -4.15
C GLU A 272 6.32 0.78 -4.14
N HIS A 273 5.26 1.37 -3.61
CA HIS A 273 3.95 0.71 -3.59
C HIS A 273 2.80 1.68 -3.36
N GLY A 274 1.64 1.35 -3.92
CA GLY A 274 0.37 1.98 -3.58
C GLY A 274 -0.44 1.14 -2.59
N GLY A 275 -1.38 1.77 -1.92
CA GLY A 275 -2.33 1.12 -1.01
C GLY A 275 -3.75 1.60 -1.24
N LEU A 276 -4.71 0.68 -1.26
CA LEU A 276 -6.11 1.00 -1.47
C LEU A 276 -7.00 0.09 -0.62
N VAL A 277 -7.79 0.70 0.25
CA VAL A 277 -8.92 0.08 0.96
C VAL A 277 -10.05 1.11 1.06
N ILE A 278 -11.24 0.70 1.47
CA ILE A 278 -12.38 1.60 1.58
C ILE A 278 -12.04 2.80 2.49
N GLY A 279 -12.13 4.00 1.94
CA GLY A 279 -11.83 5.24 2.65
C GLY A 279 -10.36 5.66 2.66
N TYR A 280 -9.43 4.86 2.15
CA TYR A 280 -8.00 5.13 2.24
C TYR A 280 -7.28 4.74 0.97
N GLN A 281 -6.58 5.69 0.36
CA GLN A 281 -5.64 5.44 -0.73
C GLN A 281 -4.30 6.11 -0.43
N SER A 282 -3.22 5.41 -0.74
CA SER A 282 -1.87 5.85 -0.45
C SER A 282 -0.94 5.53 -1.61
N LEU A 283 0.03 6.41 -1.84
CA LEU A 283 1.14 6.18 -2.77
C LEU A 283 2.44 6.51 -2.02
N ALA A 284 3.45 5.66 -2.17
CA ALA A 284 4.77 5.84 -1.60
C ALA A 284 5.80 5.57 -2.71
N GLU A 285 6.49 6.61 -3.16
CA GLU A 285 7.36 6.60 -4.33
C GLU A 285 8.75 7.15 -4.01
N TYR A 286 9.78 6.56 -4.61
CA TYR A 286 11.15 7.07 -4.59
C TYR A 286 11.58 7.49 -6.00
N HIS A 287 12.02 8.73 -6.14
CA HIS A 287 12.47 9.32 -7.39
C HIS A 287 13.99 9.46 -7.38
N GLU A 288 14.67 8.47 -7.98
CA GLU A 288 16.13 8.38 -8.00
C GLU A 288 16.78 9.61 -8.66
N ASP A 289 16.20 10.13 -9.75
CA ASP A 289 16.73 11.27 -10.51
C ASP A 289 16.82 12.57 -9.70
N ILE A 290 16.01 12.70 -8.66
CA ILE A 290 16.00 13.83 -7.73
C ILE A 290 16.29 13.43 -6.29
N ASP A 291 16.63 12.16 -6.04
CA ASP A 291 16.88 11.59 -4.72
C ASP A 291 15.85 12.05 -3.68
N THR A 292 14.59 11.72 -3.95
CA THR A 292 13.46 12.22 -3.16
C THR A 292 12.42 11.12 -2.94
N VAL A 293 12.01 10.94 -1.69
CA VAL A 293 10.84 10.14 -1.32
C VAL A 293 9.62 11.04 -1.25
N VAL A 294 8.52 10.61 -1.83
CA VAL A 294 7.20 11.26 -1.71
C VAL A 294 6.18 10.24 -1.22
N VAL A 295 5.49 10.54 -0.12
CA VAL A 295 4.37 9.76 0.37
C VAL A 295 3.11 10.61 0.31
N GLN A 296 2.06 10.06 -0.30
CA GLN A 296 0.77 10.69 -0.45
C GLN A 296 -0.31 9.83 0.22
N PHE A 297 -1.08 10.41 1.12
CA PHE A 297 -2.27 9.82 1.73
C PHE A 297 -3.50 10.64 1.38
N ILE A 298 -4.56 9.98 0.91
CA ILE A 298 -5.84 10.59 0.58
C ILE A 298 -6.95 9.77 1.22
N ASN A 299 -7.81 10.41 1.98
CA ASN A 299 -8.87 9.76 2.75
C ASN A 299 -10.24 9.68 2.04
N THR A 300 -10.23 9.74 0.73
CA THR A 300 -11.42 9.60 -0.14
C THR A 300 -11.18 8.51 -1.17
N THR A 301 -12.12 7.58 -1.32
CA THR A 301 -12.04 6.51 -2.33
C THR A 301 -13.37 6.30 -3.05
N ASP A 302 -13.29 5.87 -4.29
CA ASP A 302 -14.37 5.26 -5.07
C ASP A 302 -13.77 4.21 -6.02
N PHE A 303 -14.09 2.94 -5.82
CA PHE A 303 -13.52 1.86 -6.65
C PHE A 303 -14.10 1.83 -8.07
N ASN A 304 -15.21 2.52 -8.30
CA ASN A 304 -15.85 2.65 -9.61
C ASN A 304 -15.63 4.04 -10.24
N GLY A 305 -15.02 4.97 -9.49
CA GLY A 305 -14.76 6.34 -9.90
C GLY A 305 -13.35 6.56 -10.46
N TYR A 306 -12.90 7.80 -10.35
CA TYR A 306 -11.62 8.25 -10.88
C TYR A 306 -10.63 8.68 -9.79
N GLU A 307 -10.95 8.44 -8.52
CA GLU A 307 -10.20 8.94 -7.36
C GLU A 307 -8.77 8.40 -7.36
N TRP A 308 -8.58 7.12 -7.73
CA TRP A 308 -7.24 6.56 -7.87
C TRP A 308 -6.44 7.23 -9.00
N ASN A 309 -7.01 7.34 -10.19
CA ASN A 309 -6.35 8.01 -11.32
C ASN A 309 -6.04 9.48 -11.02
N LEU A 310 -6.94 10.16 -10.31
CA LEU A 310 -6.74 11.54 -9.88
C LEU A 310 -5.58 11.64 -8.88
N SER A 311 -5.47 10.70 -7.95
CA SER A 311 -4.37 10.65 -6.97
C SER A 311 -3.01 10.46 -7.65
N GLU A 312 -2.95 9.61 -8.68
CA GLU A 312 -1.73 9.43 -9.50
C GLU A 312 -1.34 10.71 -10.26
N ILE A 313 -2.32 11.42 -10.82
CA ILE A 313 -2.06 12.71 -11.47
C ILE A 313 -1.50 13.71 -10.44
N VAL A 314 -2.06 13.77 -9.24
CA VAL A 314 -1.66 14.71 -8.19
C VAL A 314 -0.24 14.45 -7.73
N ILE A 315 0.13 13.20 -7.39
CA ILE A 315 1.51 12.89 -6.98
C ILE A 315 2.52 13.19 -8.08
N ASN A 316 2.21 12.86 -9.34
CA ASN A 316 3.06 13.18 -10.48
C ASN A 316 3.28 14.70 -10.63
N ARG A 317 2.26 15.51 -10.39
CA ARG A 317 2.35 16.98 -10.41
C ARG A 317 3.20 17.51 -9.25
N ILE A 318 3.04 16.93 -8.05
CA ILE A 318 3.87 17.25 -6.87
C ILE A 318 5.34 16.96 -7.17
N VAL A 319 5.65 15.78 -7.68
CA VAL A 319 7.02 15.40 -8.05
C VAL A 319 7.61 16.34 -9.09
N LYS A 320 6.80 16.76 -10.06
CA LYS A 320 7.23 17.73 -11.07
C LYS A 320 7.54 19.10 -10.47
N ILE A 321 6.71 19.59 -9.52
CA ILE A 321 6.99 20.85 -8.79
C ILE A 321 8.32 20.74 -8.05
N ILE A 322 8.57 19.63 -7.35
CA ILE A 322 9.81 19.40 -6.61
C ILE A 322 11.01 19.40 -7.59
N ARG A 323 10.88 18.73 -8.72
CA ARG A 323 11.92 18.64 -9.75
C ARG A 323 12.24 20.00 -10.37
N ASP A 324 11.22 20.79 -10.73
CA ASP A 324 11.38 22.11 -11.32
C ASP A 324 12.06 23.08 -10.32
N ASN A 325 11.70 23.01 -9.03
CA ASN A 325 12.30 23.83 -7.96
C ASN A 325 13.77 23.45 -7.64
N LYS A 326 14.22 22.24 -7.96
CA LYS A 326 15.65 21.86 -7.85
C LYS A 326 16.50 22.38 -9.00
N SER A 327 15.87 22.68 -10.12
CA SER A 327 16.56 23.10 -11.35
C SER A 327 16.79 24.62 -11.41
N THR A 328 16.19 25.38 -10.49
CA THR A 328 16.33 26.85 -10.33
C THR A 328 17.29 27.19 -9.21
#